data_1aaf1e30f106d3135ea0c9811e4eab15
#
_entry.id   1aaf1e30f106d3135ea0c9811e4eab15
#
_cell.length_a   1.000
_cell.length_b   1.000
_cell.length_c   1.000
_cell.angle_alpha   90.00
_cell.angle_beta   90.00
_cell.angle_gamma   90.00
#
_symmetry.space_group_name_H-M   'P 1'
#
loop_
_entity.id
_entity.type
_entity.pdbx_description
1 polymer ?
#
loop_
_entity_poly.entity_id
_entity_poly.type
_entity_poly.pdbx_seq_one_letter_code
_entity_poly.pdbx_strand_id
1 'polypeptide(L)'
;MLKGLLFDLDGVLTNSAKFHLTAWNNLAKELGITLTDAQLDSLRGISRMDSLNLILKYGGQEDKYTEAEKEKFAAEKNAKFVEQVETMTPKDILPGIPELLADAKKQNLKMVIASASKNAPKILTRLGIMDEFDGIVDPATLHHGKPDPEIYIKAQEIAGLKADEVISFEDAKAGVEAIKAAHQF
;
A
#
# COMPACT_ATOMS: atom_id res chain seq x y z
N MET A 1 -14.80 -11.94 19.10
CA MET A 1 -15.04 -12.92 18.00
C MET A 1 -14.67 -12.22 16.71
N LEU A 2 -13.91 -12.87 15.82
CA LEU A 2 -13.50 -12.33 14.53
C LEU A 2 -14.74 -12.04 13.65
N LYS A 3 -14.78 -10.83 13.06
CA LYS A 3 -15.86 -10.37 12.18
C LYS A 3 -15.35 -9.72 10.90
N GLY A 4 -14.07 -9.38 10.80
CA GLY A 4 -13.52 -8.74 9.62
C GLY A 4 -12.04 -8.95 9.41
N LEU A 5 -11.61 -8.76 8.16
CA LEU A 5 -10.24 -8.84 7.70
C LEU A 5 -9.89 -7.53 7.00
N LEU A 6 -8.78 -6.93 7.40
CA LEU A 6 -8.26 -5.71 6.79
C LEU A 6 -6.97 -6.04 6.07
N PHE A 7 -6.84 -5.59 4.83
CA PHE A 7 -5.72 -5.97 3.99
C PHE A 7 -4.95 -4.75 3.51
N ASP A 8 -3.63 -4.74 3.68
CA ASP A 8 -2.81 -4.02 2.72
C ASP A 8 -2.89 -4.71 1.34
N LEU A 9 -2.40 -4.08 0.32
CA LEU A 9 -2.47 -4.57 -1.05
C LEU A 9 -1.11 -5.06 -1.56
N ASP A 10 -0.13 -4.16 -1.54
CA ASP A 10 1.17 -4.34 -2.19
C ASP A 10 2.08 -5.24 -1.34
N GLY A 11 2.20 -6.51 -1.69
CA GLY A 11 2.96 -7.51 -0.94
C GLY A 11 2.08 -8.44 -0.09
N VAL A 12 0.78 -8.13 0.02
CA VAL A 12 -0.22 -8.95 0.75
C VAL A 12 -1.14 -9.68 -0.22
N LEU A 13 -1.85 -8.96 -1.10
CA LEU A 13 -2.76 -9.58 -2.08
C LEU A 13 -2.05 -9.93 -3.39
N THR A 14 -1.03 -9.13 -3.74
CA THR A 14 -0.26 -9.29 -4.97
C THR A 14 1.17 -8.80 -4.78
N ASN A 15 2.10 -9.25 -5.62
CA ASN A 15 3.50 -8.83 -5.56
C ASN A 15 3.78 -7.55 -6.37
N SER A 16 2.88 -6.56 -6.31
CA SER A 16 3.05 -5.25 -6.95
C SER A 16 4.09 -4.36 -6.25
N ALA A 17 4.44 -4.67 -5.00
CA ALA A 17 5.52 -4.00 -4.27
C ALA A 17 6.84 -3.96 -5.09
N LYS A 18 7.17 -5.03 -5.82
CA LYS A 18 8.34 -5.06 -6.71
C LYS A 18 8.31 -3.99 -7.81
N PHE A 19 7.13 -3.68 -8.35
CA PHE A 19 6.97 -2.65 -9.38
C PHE A 19 7.18 -1.26 -8.78
N HIS A 20 6.66 -1.02 -7.56
CA HIS A 20 6.91 0.21 -6.82
C HIS A 20 8.40 0.43 -6.58
N LEU A 21 9.10 -0.59 -6.03
CA LEU A 21 10.52 -0.50 -5.71
C LEU A 21 11.38 -0.32 -6.96
N THR A 22 11.09 -1.03 -8.05
CA THR A 22 11.80 -0.86 -9.33
C THR A 22 11.63 0.56 -9.86
N ALA A 23 10.39 1.10 -9.86
CA ALA A 23 10.13 2.44 -10.35
C ALA A 23 10.79 3.51 -9.47
N TRP A 24 10.83 3.35 -8.15
CA TRP A 24 11.52 4.25 -7.24
C TRP A 24 13.05 4.20 -7.40
N ASN A 25 13.61 3.01 -7.54
CA ASN A 25 15.05 2.85 -7.77
C ASN A 25 15.50 3.49 -9.10
N ASN A 26 14.68 3.38 -10.13
CA ASN A 26 14.96 4.03 -11.41
C ASN A 26 14.92 5.56 -11.28
N LEU A 27 13.90 6.12 -10.63
CA LEU A 27 13.84 7.56 -10.36
C LEU A 27 15.03 8.04 -9.51
N ALA A 28 15.39 7.31 -8.46
CA ALA A 28 16.55 7.64 -7.63
C ALA A 28 17.84 7.74 -8.49
N LYS A 29 18.07 6.78 -9.38
CA LYS A 29 19.21 6.79 -10.33
C LYS A 29 19.16 7.98 -11.28
N GLU A 30 17.99 8.35 -11.80
CA GLU A 30 17.79 9.51 -12.67
C GLU A 30 18.15 10.83 -11.93
N LEU A 31 17.91 10.87 -10.61
CA LEU A 31 18.28 11.99 -9.73
C LEU A 31 19.73 11.91 -9.21
N GLY A 32 20.52 10.92 -9.66
CA GLY A 32 21.90 10.70 -9.23
C GLY A 32 22.03 10.11 -7.82
N ILE A 33 20.98 9.48 -7.30
CA ILE A 33 20.93 8.87 -5.97
C ILE A 33 21.05 7.35 -6.10
N THR A 34 22.00 6.76 -5.35
CA THR A 34 22.14 5.30 -5.25
C THR A 34 21.57 4.85 -3.90
N LEU A 35 20.53 4.02 -3.94
CA LEU A 35 19.91 3.45 -2.75
C LEU A 35 20.53 2.08 -2.43
N THR A 36 20.76 1.82 -1.14
CA THR A 36 21.04 0.47 -0.63
C THR A 36 19.75 -0.36 -0.60
N ASP A 37 19.88 -1.69 -0.51
CA ASP A 37 18.70 -2.57 -0.41
C ASP A 37 17.84 -2.24 0.82
N ALA A 38 18.47 -1.92 1.96
CA ALA A 38 17.77 -1.52 3.17
C ALA A 38 17.02 -0.20 3.01
N GLN A 39 17.60 0.79 2.30
CA GLN A 39 16.93 2.05 2.00
C GLN A 39 15.77 1.84 1.03
N LEU A 40 15.95 0.99 0.03
CA LEU A 40 14.89 0.65 -0.92
C LEU A 40 13.73 -0.08 -0.21
N ASP A 41 14.03 -1.03 0.68
CA ASP A 41 13.02 -1.77 1.44
C ASP A 41 12.22 -0.84 2.40
N SER A 42 12.86 0.21 2.94
CA SER A 42 12.18 1.19 3.80
C SER A 42 11.10 2.03 3.10
N LEU A 43 11.01 1.96 1.77
CA LEU A 43 9.95 2.62 0.99
C LEU A 43 8.64 1.82 0.92
N ARG A 44 8.62 0.59 1.48
CA ARG A 44 7.40 -0.24 1.48
C ARG A 44 6.35 0.33 2.42
N GLY A 45 5.10 0.27 1.99
CA GLY A 45 3.94 0.58 2.81
C GLY A 45 3.72 2.07 3.12
N ILE A 46 4.61 2.97 2.69
CA ILE A 46 4.49 4.41 2.92
C ILE A 46 3.91 5.13 1.70
N SER A 47 3.45 6.38 1.91
CA SER A 47 2.83 7.16 0.85
C SER A 47 3.80 7.50 -0.29
N ARG A 48 3.26 7.89 -1.45
CA ARG A 48 4.04 8.28 -2.62
C ARG A 48 4.98 9.45 -2.32
N MET A 49 4.50 10.48 -1.65
CA MET A 49 5.30 11.67 -1.35
C MET A 49 6.31 11.40 -0.24
N ASP A 50 5.96 10.61 0.77
CA ASP A 50 6.91 10.20 1.81
C ASP A 50 8.05 9.37 1.22
N SER A 51 7.74 8.46 0.27
CA SER A 51 8.77 7.69 -0.45
C SER A 51 9.73 8.60 -1.21
N LEU A 52 9.23 9.58 -1.95
CA LEU A 52 10.07 10.54 -2.67
C LEU A 52 10.92 11.37 -1.72
N ASN A 53 10.33 11.94 -0.67
CA ASN A 53 11.05 12.74 0.32
C ASN A 53 12.14 11.91 1.02
N LEU A 54 11.86 10.64 1.31
CA LEU A 54 12.85 9.74 1.92
C LEU A 54 14.01 9.43 0.95
N ILE A 55 13.73 9.23 -0.35
CA ILE A 55 14.76 9.07 -1.38
C ILE A 55 15.66 10.32 -1.46
N LEU A 56 15.06 11.50 -1.52
CA LEU A 56 15.80 12.77 -1.56
C LEU A 56 16.66 12.95 -0.31
N LYS A 57 16.13 12.57 0.86
CA LYS A 57 16.87 12.57 2.13
C LYS A 57 18.10 11.64 2.08
N TYR A 58 17.94 10.42 1.58
CA TYR A 58 19.05 9.49 1.40
C TYR A 58 20.14 10.03 0.45
N GLY A 59 19.74 10.86 -0.53
CA GLY A 59 20.64 11.50 -1.46
C GLY A 59 21.19 12.86 -0.98
N GLY A 60 20.80 13.35 0.22
CA GLY A 60 21.16 14.70 0.69
C GLY A 60 20.62 15.82 -0.22
N GLN A 61 19.42 15.61 -0.79
CA GLN A 61 18.79 16.52 -1.76
C GLN A 61 17.42 17.02 -1.27
N GLU A 62 17.16 17.03 0.04
CA GLU A 62 15.86 17.36 0.64
C GLU A 62 15.34 18.74 0.21
N ASP A 63 16.25 19.72 0.17
CA ASP A 63 15.95 21.12 -0.14
C ASP A 63 16.28 21.52 -1.58
N LYS A 64 16.65 20.56 -2.43
CA LYS A 64 17.10 20.82 -3.80
C LYS A 64 15.96 21.15 -4.77
N TYR A 65 14.78 20.62 -4.51
CA TYR A 65 13.64 20.67 -5.41
C TYR A 65 12.45 21.36 -4.77
N THR A 66 11.73 22.15 -5.55
CA THR A 66 10.44 22.72 -5.17
C THR A 66 9.37 21.63 -5.06
N GLU A 67 8.28 21.90 -4.34
CA GLU A 67 7.16 20.94 -4.24
C GLU A 67 6.57 20.60 -5.62
N ALA A 68 6.48 21.57 -6.54
CA ALA A 68 6.01 21.32 -7.91
C ALA A 68 6.92 20.36 -8.68
N GLU A 69 8.25 20.44 -8.50
CA GLU A 69 9.20 19.49 -9.11
C GLU A 69 9.07 18.10 -8.47
N LYS A 70 8.91 18.03 -7.15
CA LYS A 70 8.67 16.76 -6.46
C LYS A 70 7.38 16.09 -6.92
N GLU A 71 6.29 16.85 -7.06
CA GLU A 71 5.02 16.34 -7.60
C GLU A 71 5.19 15.80 -9.03
N LYS A 72 5.97 16.49 -9.89
CA LYS A 72 6.28 16.04 -11.24
C LYS A 72 7.05 14.73 -11.23
N PHE A 73 8.10 14.59 -10.43
CA PHE A 73 8.86 13.32 -10.29
C PHE A 73 7.97 12.18 -9.82
N ALA A 74 7.11 12.45 -8.83
CA ALA A 74 6.16 11.47 -8.32
C ALA A 74 5.13 11.04 -9.37
N ALA A 75 4.69 11.97 -10.23
CA ALA A 75 3.77 11.70 -11.33
C ALA A 75 4.44 10.87 -12.44
N GLU A 76 5.66 11.21 -12.84
CA GLU A 76 6.45 10.45 -13.84
C GLU A 76 6.72 9.02 -13.37
N LYS A 77 7.15 8.86 -12.11
CA LYS A 77 7.31 7.53 -11.50
C LYS A 77 5.99 6.75 -11.52
N ASN A 78 4.87 7.43 -11.18
CA ASN A 78 3.58 6.78 -11.16
C ASN A 78 3.13 6.32 -12.55
N ALA A 79 3.39 7.08 -13.60
CA ALA A 79 3.07 6.68 -14.98
C ALA A 79 3.76 5.36 -15.32
N LYS A 80 5.06 5.25 -15.06
CA LYS A 80 5.84 4.01 -15.25
C LYS A 80 5.30 2.83 -14.43
N PHE A 81 4.84 3.07 -13.21
CA PHE A 81 4.21 2.06 -12.38
C PHE A 81 2.85 1.60 -12.95
N VAL A 82 2.03 2.53 -13.40
CA VAL A 82 0.70 2.22 -13.99
C VAL A 82 0.84 1.37 -15.24
N GLU A 83 1.85 1.59 -16.07
CA GLU A 83 2.15 0.73 -17.23
C GLU A 83 2.37 -0.74 -16.81
N GLN A 84 3.06 -0.96 -15.69
CA GLN A 84 3.23 -2.31 -15.15
C GLN A 84 1.91 -2.89 -14.61
N VAL A 85 1.11 -2.07 -13.92
CA VAL A 85 -0.22 -2.49 -13.42
C VAL A 85 -1.14 -2.94 -14.57
N GLU A 86 -1.07 -2.28 -15.74
CA GLU A 86 -1.87 -2.67 -16.91
C GLU A 86 -1.56 -4.09 -17.42
N THR A 87 -0.38 -4.62 -17.13
CA THR A 87 -0.01 -5.99 -17.50
C THR A 87 -0.50 -7.05 -16.51
N MET A 88 -1.00 -6.64 -15.35
CA MET A 88 -1.45 -7.55 -14.30
C MET A 88 -2.72 -8.31 -14.69
N THR A 89 -2.84 -9.51 -14.18
CA THR A 89 -3.94 -10.45 -14.40
C THR A 89 -4.29 -11.15 -13.09
N PRO A 90 -5.38 -11.91 -13.00
CA PRO A 90 -5.70 -12.73 -11.81
C PRO A 90 -4.60 -13.72 -11.39
N LYS A 91 -3.66 -14.07 -12.29
CA LYS A 91 -2.51 -14.93 -11.97
C LYS A 91 -1.47 -14.25 -11.07
N ASP A 92 -1.55 -12.93 -10.94
CA ASP A 92 -0.65 -12.15 -10.10
C ASP A 92 -1.13 -12.03 -8.65
N ILE A 93 -2.28 -12.64 -8.32
CA ILE A 93 -2.73 -12.81 -6.93
C ILE A 93 -1.80 -13.77 -6.21
N LEU A 94 -1.41 -13.44 -4.98
CA LEU A 94 -0.52 -14.30 -4.20
C LEU A 94 -1.22 -15.62 -3.83
N PRO A 95 -0.45 -16.72 -3.76
CA PRO A 95 -0.97 -18.04 -3.37
C PRO A 95 -1.68 -17.99 -2.01
N GLY A 96 -2.82 -18.67 -1.90
CA GLY A 96 -3.63 -18.71 -0.68
C GLY A 96 -4.62 -17.57 -0.52
N ILE A 97 -4.44 -16.46 -1.24
CA ILE A 97 -5.36 -15.31 -1.16
C ILE A 97 -6.75 -15.65 -1.72
N PRO A 98 -6.90 -16.29 -2.91
CA PRO A 98 -8.21 -16.65 -3.41
C PRO A 98 -9.00 -17.54 -2.42
N GLU A 99 -8.33 -18.50 -1.80
CA GLU A 99 -8.91 -19.40 -0.81
C GLU A 99 -9.31 -18.64 0.47
N LEU A 100 -8.46 -17.73 0.95
CA LEU A 100 -8.73 -16.88 2.12
C LEU A 100 -9.96 -16.00 1.89
N LEU A 101 -10.05 -15.33 0.74
CA LEU A 101 -11.19 -14.46 0.40
C LEU A 101 -12.49 -15.28 0.30
N ALA A 102 -12.43 -16.47 -0.33
CA ALA A 102 -13.58 -17.35 -0.42
C ALA A 102 -14.06 -17.85 0.95
N ASP A 103 -13.14 -18.18 1.84
CA ASP A 103 -13.48 -18.65 3.20
C ASP A 103 -13.97 -17.50 4.09
N ALA A 104 -13.43 -16.30 3.95
CA ALA A 104 -13.95 -15.11 4.61
C ALA A 104 -15.40 -14.82 4.21
N LYS A 105 -15.72 -14.91 2.91
CA LYS A 105 -17.11 -14.77 2.41
C LYS A 105 -18.06 -15.82 2.99
N LYS A 106 -17.66 -17.09 3.02
CA LYS A 106 -18.48 -18.18 3.61
C LYS A 106 -18.78 -17.91 5.09
N GLN A 107 -17.87 -17.26 5.81
CA GLN A 107 -18.02 -16.90 7.21
C GLN A 107 -18.70 -15.53 7.42
N ASN A 108 -19.10 -14.85 6.35
CA ASN A 108 -19.68 -13.50 6.35
C ASN A 108 -18.77 -12.47 7.05
N LEU A 109 -17.44 -12.62 6.92
CA LEU A 109 -16.48 -11.63 7.43
C LEU A 109 -16.47 -10.41 6.51
N LYS A 110 -16.41 -9.22 7.11
CA LYS A 110 -16.16 -7.97 6.38
C LYS A 110 -14.72 -7.94 5.87
N MET A 111 -14.53 -7.45 4.65
CA MET A 111 -13.20 -7.34 4.04
C MET A 111 -12.97 -5.91 3.54
N VAL A 112 -11.92 -5.23 4.04
CA VAL A 112 -11.61 -3.85 3.66
C VAL A 112 -10.13 -3.71 3.32
N ILE A 113 -9.85 -2.90 2.30
CA ILE A 113 -8.48 -2.58 1.86
C ILE A 113 -7.97 -1.35 2.60
N ALA A 114 -6.76 -1.49 3.18
CA ALA A 114 -6.02 -0.45 3.92
C ALA A 114 -4.67 -0.16 3.21
N SER A 115 -4.72 0.24 1.94
CA SER A 115 -3.53 0.50 1.13
C SER A 115 -3.22 2.00 1.00
N ALA A 116 -1.94 2.37 1.16
CA ALA A 116 -1.44 3.72 0.89
C ALA A 116 -1.36 4.04 -0.62
N SER A 117 -1.63 3.08 -1.48
CA SER A 117 -1.58 3.24 -2.94
C SER A 117 -2.87 3.85 -3.49
N LYS A 118 -2.76 5.02 -4.12
CA LYS A 118 -3.87 5.62 -4.89
C LYS A 118 -4.29 4.76 -6.11
N ASN A 119 -3.48 3.75 -6.47
CA ASN A 119 -3.77 2.84 -7.56
C ASN A 119 -4.47 1.55 -7.10
N ALA A 120 -4.81 1.42 -5.81
CA ALA A 120 -5.45 0.21 -5.28
C ALA A 120 -6.71 -0.22 -6.05
N PRO A 121 -7.66 0.67 -6.38
CA PRO A 121 -8.83 0.28 -7.17
C PRO A 121 -8.46 -0.30 -8.54
N LYS A 122 -7.47 0.29 -9.21
CA LYS A 122 -7.00 -0.17 -10.53
C LYS A 122 -6.36 -1.56 -10.44
N ILE A 123 -5.50 -1.76 -9.45
CA ILE A 123 -4.85 -3.06 -9.21
C ILE A 123 -5.92 -4.14 -8.93
N LEU A 124 -6.83 -3.89 -8.01
CA LEU A 124 -7.91 -4.83 -7.66
C LEU A 124 -8.78 -5.18 -8.86
N THR A 125 -9.08 -4.19 -9.72
CA THR A 125 -9.83 -4.41 -10.98
C THR A 125 -9.05 -5.30 -11.95
N ARG A 126 -7.74 -5.07 -12.11
CA ARG A 126 -6.87 -5.89 -12.97
C ARG A 126 -6.73 -7.33 -12.46
N LEU A 127 -6.74 -7.50 -11.14
CA LEU A 127 -6.72 -8.80 -10.49
C LEU A 127 -8.10 -9.51 -10.52
N GLY A 128 -9.19 -8.80 -10.84
CA GLY A 128 -10.54 -9.35 -10.88
C GLY A 128 -11.13 -9.63 -9.49
N ILE A 129 -10.64 -8.96 -8.44
CA ILE A 129 -11.08 -9.14 -7.04
C ILE A 129 -11.64 -7.87 -6.41
N MET A 130 -11.92 -6.83 -7.20
CA MET A 130 -12.44 -5.56 -6.67
C MET A 130 -13.75 -5.74 -5.89
N ASP A 131 -14.65 -6.58 -6.39
CA ASP A 131 -15.99 -6.82 -5.82
C ASP A 131 -15.96 -7.78 -4.62
N GLU A 132 -14.77 -8.26 -4.22
CA GLU A 132 -14.61 -9.09 -3.03
C GLU A 132 -14.64 -8.29 -1.74
N PHE A 133 -14.41 -6.97 -1.81
CA PHE A 133 -14.21 -6.10 -0.65
C PHE A 133 -15.41 -5.20 -0.38
N ASP A 134 -15.74 -5.04 0.91
CA ASP A 134 -16.83 -4.15 1.37
C ASP A 134 -16.42 -2.67 1.26
N GLY A 135 -15.12 -2.36 1.17
CA GLY A 135 -14.63 -1.00 0.99
C GLY A 135 -13.12 -0.90 0.84
N ILE A 136 -12.68 0.29 0.47
CA ILE A 136 -11.27 0.66 0.31
C ILE A 136 -11.07 2.01 0.99
N VAL A 137 -10.04 2.14 1.81
CA VAL A 137 -9.63 3.44 2.35
C VAL A 137 -9.09 4.30 1.21
N ASP A 138 -9.65 5.51 1.05
CA ASP A 138 -9.05 6.50 0.14
C ASP A 138 -7.84 7.15 0.82
N PRO A 139 -6.61 6.91 0.35
CA PRO A 139 -5.41 7.48 0.96
C PRO A 139 -5.35 9.01 0.85
N ALA A 140 -6.15 9.65 -0.01
CA ALA A 140 -6.24 11.11 -0.07
C ALA A 140 -6.95 11.72 1.14
N THR A 141 -7.69 10.93 1.90
CA THR A 141 -8.38 11.37 3.12
C THR A 141 -7.54 11.25 4.39
N LEU A 142 -6.34 10.67 4.29
CA LEU A 142 -5.43 10.48 5.43
C LEU A 142 -4.66 11.76 5.72
N HIS A 143 -4.51 12.08 7.01
CA HIS A 143 -3.65 13.15 7.50
C HIS A 143 -2.23 12.64 7.71
N HIS A 144 -2.09 11.38 8.12
CA HIS A 144 -0.82 10.74 8.41
C HIS A 144 -0.71 9.39 7.68
N GLY A 145 0.47 9.10 7.14
CA GLY A 145 0.80 7.81 6.53
C GLY A 145 1.34 6.81 7.56
N LYS A 146 1.39 5.51 7.20
CA LYS A 146 2.06 4.47 8.00
C LYS A 146 3.47 4.94 8.40
N PRO A 147 3.90 4.80 9.66
CA PRO A 147 3.38 3.91 10.69
C PRO A 147 2.25 4.48 11.57
N ASP A 148 1.66 5.64 11.24
CA ASP A 148 0.47 6.13 11.93
C ASP A 148 -0.70 5.15 11.73
N PRO A 149 -1.52 4.88 12.78
CA PRO A 149 -2.62 3.92 12.71
C PRO A 149 -3.82 4.38 11.87
N GLU A 150 -3.85 5.63 11.41
CA GLU A 150 -5.03 6.25 10.80
C GLU A 150 -5.66 5.40 9.70
N ILE A 151 -4.85 4.81 8.81
CA ILE A 151 -5.35 4.00 7.70
C ILE A 151 -6.09 2.74 8.17
N TYR A 152 -5.58 2.08 9.22
CA TYR A 152 -6.20 0.87 9.77
C TYR A 152 -7.42 1.19 10.63
N ILE A 153 -7.41 2.33 11.34
CA ILE A 153 -8.59 2.84 12.04
C ILE A 153 -9.71 3.15 11.04
N LYS A 154 -9.41 3.85 9.93
CA LYS A 154 -10.40 4.13 8.87
C LYS A 154 -10.91 2.85 8.20
N ALA A 155 -10.05 1.87 7.93
CA ALA A 155 -10.48 0.60 7.39
C ALA A 155 -11.46 -0.13 8.34
N GLN A 156 -11.17 -0.11 9.63
CA GLN A 156 -12.04 -0.64 10.69
C GLN A 156 -13.39 0.10 10.74
N GLU A 157 -13.38 1.43 10.62
CA GLU A 157 -14.61 2.25 10.58
C GLU A 157 -15.47 1.91 9.35
N ILE A 158 -14.86 1.75 8.17
CA ILE A 158 -15.55 1.30 6.94
C ILE A 158 -16.20 -0.08 7.16
N ALA A 159 -15.51 -0.99 7.84
CA ALA A 159 -16.05 -2.31 8.19
C ALA A 159 -17.18 -2.24 9.23
N GLY A 160 -17.32 -1.14 9.99
CA GLY A 160 -18.26 -0.98 11.10
C GLY A 160 -17.95 -1.89 12.30
N LEU A 161 -16.66 -2.18 12.53
CA LEU A 161 -16.18 -3.14 13.52
C LEU A 161 -15.30 -2.47 14.58
N LYS A 162 -14.98 -3.22 15.64
CA LYS A 162 -14.02 -2.81 16.68
C LYS A 162 -12.64 -3.43 16.43
N ALA A 163 -11.60 -2.89 17.03
CA ALA A 163 -10.22 -3.35 16.86
C ALA A 163 -10.04 -4.84 17.24
N ASP A 164 -10.72 -5.30 18.29
CA ASP A 164 -10.70 -6.70 18.76
C ASP A 164 -11.57 -7.67 17.92
N GLU A 165 -12.25 -7.16 16.90
CA GLU A 165 -13.08 -7.92 15.97
C GLU A 165 -12.43 -8.12 14.60
N VAL A 166 -11.24 -7.55 14.35
CA VAL A 166 -10.56 -7.60 13.06
C VAL A 166 -9.17 -8.22 13.15
N ILE A 167 -8.74 -8.86 12.04
CA ILE A 167 -7.34 -9.23 11.79
C ILE A 167 -6.87 -8.42 10.59
N SER A 168 -5.67 -7.86 10.69
CA SER A 168 -5.06 -7.03 9.66
C SER A 168 -3.83 -7.72 9.08
N PHE A 169 -3.66 -7.64 7.75
CA PHE A 169 -2.59 -8.27 6.99
C PHE A 169 -1.67 -7.21 6.39
N GLU A 170 -0.36 -7.40 6.58
CA GLU A 170 0.65 -6.41 6.18
C GLU A 170 2.01 -7.10 5.96
N ASP A 171 2.78 -6.66 4.97
CA ASP A 171 4.13 -7.16 4.69
C ASP A 171 5.25 -6.18 5.08
N ALA A 172 4.92 -4.91 5.27
CA ALA A 172 5.88 -3.85 5.55
C ALA A 172 5.96 -3.50 7.04
N LYS A 173 7.17 -3.21 7.53
CA LYS A 173 7.41 -2.83 8.93
C LYS A 173 6.53 -1.66 9.38
N ALA A 174 6.46 -0.59 8.57
CA ALA A 174 5.65 0.59 8.89
C ALA A 174 4.16 0.25 9.05
N GLY A 175 3.63 -0.66 8.23
CA GLY A 175 2.25 -1.07 8.34
C GLY A 175 1.99 -1.98 9.53
N VAL A 176 2.91 -2.88 9.89
CA VAL A 176 2.81 -3.69 11.12
C VAL A 176 2.82 -2.80 12.36
N GLU A 177 3.63 -1.73 12.37
CA GLU A 177 3.63 -0.73 13.43
C GLU A 177 2.29 0.01 13.50
N ALA A 178 1.70 0.37 12.34
CA ALA A 178 0.38 1.00 12.27
C ALA A 178 -0.74 0.09 12.80
N ILE A 179 -0.75 -1.20 12.45
CA ILE A 179 -1.71 -2.19 12.98
C ILE A 179 -1.63 -2.28 14.51
N LYS A 180 -0.41 -2.38 15.05
CA LYS A 180 -0.19 -2.43 16.50
C LYS A 180 -0.66 -1.15 17.19
N ALA A 181 -0.39 0.02 16.59
CA ALA A 181 -0.85 1.31 17.12
C ALA A 181 -2.38 1.47 17.04
N ALA A 182 -3.05 0.81 16.07
CA ALA A 182 -4.50 0.71 15.98
C ALA A 182 -5.09 -0.33 16.96
N HIS A 183 -4.28 -1.03 17.76
CA HIS A 183 -4.69 -2.11 18.66
C HIS A 183 -5.42 -3.26 17.98
N GLN A 184 -5.11 -3.51 16.70
CA GLN A 184 -5.65 -4.61 15.91
C GLN A 184 -4.70 -5.83 15.94
N PHE A 185 -5.21 -7.00 15.53
CA PHE A 185 -4.43 -8.22 15.38
C PHE A 185 -3.89 -8.38 13.97
#